data_6f4f6b0dd7b2c986e2947b0d35ac4a9f
#
_entry.id   6f4f6b0dd7b2c986e2947b0d35ac4a9f
#
_cell.length_a   1.000
_cell.length_b   1.000
_cell.length_c   1.000
_cell.angle_alpha   90.00
_cell.angle_beta   90.00
_cell.angle_gamma   90.00
#
_symmetry.space_group_name_H-M   'P 1'
#
loop_
_entity.id
_entity.type
_entity.pdbx_description
1 polymer ?
#
loop_
_entity_poly.entity_id
_entity_poly.type
_entity_poly.pdbx_seq_one_letter_code
_entity_poly.pdbx_strand_id
1 'polypeptide(L)'
;MRTFILFWNPAISNWKPNDYRRAIDNDDLEEFVWPVWDHEIVQYGDRFFMARCGKGNTGIFACGHFSSIPFIGDDCSEKGCEVHYAELDMDILIDTEQGPILSTEMLQEEMPDFEWSCGHSGRLLQSGYTDKLEQLWASFLAEHEASLSQYTIRKKNEEDDDDSYEKEESLVISLLDDGEIELELKNNNYNPIKKVKARTFRECEEMLFPYLTDREVDLYWKIDDQHDWDLLPISLAKQFVKALDLASWKHRDQKDKAGKPYFGHVARVAKRCETLPAQIVALLHDVIEDTDVTPEMMEEMDFSEFIIKAVVCLTRREGESYEDYVRRAARNPIAREVKMADLEDNMNLNRLPEVSEEDLRRLKKYREALNYLKGYNSY
;
A
#
# COMPACT_ATOMS: atom_id res chain seq x y z
N MET A 1 2.12 14.72 15.06
CA MET A 1 1.51 13.52 15.67
C MET A 1 0.23 13.96 16.35
N ARG A 2 -0.88 13.33 16.06
CA ARG A 2 -2.21 13.59 16.64
C ARG A 2 -2.48 12.58 17.73
N THR A 3 -3.38 12.93 18.67
CA THR A 3 -3.75 12.03 19.77
C THR A 3 -5.25 11.75 19.70
N PHE A 4 -5.61 10.49 19.79
CA PHE A 4 -6.99 10.01 19.72
C PHE A 4 -7.37 9.31 21.03
N ILE A 5 -8.65 9.39 21.40
CA ILE A 5 -9.20 8.68 22.54
C ILE A 5 -10.08 7.55 22.01
N LEU A 6 -9.70 6.32 22.36
CA LEU A 6 -10.45 5.10 22.10
C LEU A 6 -11.31 4.78 23.32
N PHE A 7 -12.58 4.51 23.12
CA PHE A 7 -13.48 4.17 24.23
C PHE A 7 -13.81 2.68 24.24
N TRP A 8 -13.64 2.07 25.41
CA TRP A 8 -13.97 0.68 25.65
C TRP A 8 -15.05 0.56 26.75
N ASN A 9 -16.18 -0.04 26.38
CA ASN A 9 -17.24 -0.38 27.34
C ASN A 9 -17.38 -1.90 27.42
N PRO A 10 -16.92 -2.55 28.50
CA PRO A 10 -16.92 -4.01 28.61
C PRO A 10 -18.32 -4.64 28.57
N ALA A 11 -19.38 -3.85 28.78
CA ALA A 11 -20.74 -4.36 28.74
C ALA A 11 -21.23 -4.62 27.30
N ILE A 12 -20.75 -3.83 26.32
CA ILE A 12 -21.20 -3.87 24.93
C ILE A 12 -20.12 -4.24 23.92
N SER A 13 -18.85 -4.13 24.29
CA SER A 13 -17.73 -4.50 23.42
C SER A 13 -17.64 -6.01 23.22
N ASN A 14 -17.18 -6.43 22.05
CA ASN A 14 -16.83 -7.83 21.78
C ASN A 14 -15.57 -8.25 22.55
N TRP A 15 -14.64 -7.34 22.74
CA TRP A 15 -13.45 -7.54 23.58
C TRP A 15 -13.84 -7.49 25.05
N LYS A 16 -13.71 -8.62 25.76
CA LYS A 16 -14.18 -8.79 27.13
C LYS A 16 -13.02 -8.72 28.14
N PRO A 17 -13.30 -8.44 29.42
CA PRO A 17 -12.26 -8.39 30.46
C PRO A 17 -11.38 -9.65 30.55
N ASN A 18 -11.92 -10.82 30.22
CA ASN A 18 -11.14 -12.06 30.22
C ASN A 18 -10.16 -12.15 29.04
N ASP A 19 -10.42 -11.47 27.93
CA ASP A 19 -9.57 -11.51 26.74
C ASP A 19 -8.30 -10.68 26.99
N TYR A 20 -8.46 -9.43 27.44
CA TYR A 20 -7.29 -8.61 27.75
C TYR A 20 -6.53 -9.08 29.00
N ARG A 21 -7.23 -9.71 29.96
CA ARG A 21 -6.55 -10.31 31.13
C ARG A 21 -5.65 -11.48 30.70
N ARG A 22 -6.07 -12.29 29.73
CA ARG A 22 -5.20 -13.34 29.17
C ARG A 22 -3.96 -12.75 28.52
N ALA A 23 -4.11 -11.64 27.79
CA ALA A 23 -2.95 -10.94 27.23
C ALA A 23 -2.00 -10.50 28.34
N ILE A 24 -2.52 -9.89 29.44
CA ILE A 24 -1.70 -9.51 30.59
C ILE A 24 -1.02 -10.72 31.25
N ASP A 25 -1.77 -11.79 31.52
CA ASP A 25 -1.25 -12.99 32.21
C ASP A 25 -0.18 -13.72 31.39
N ASN A 26 -0.27 -13.65 30.06
CA ASN A 26 0.68 -14.29 29.14
C ASN A 26 1.84 -13.36 28.72
N ASP A 27 1.87 -12.12 29.17
CA ASP A 27 2.80 -11.07 28.71
C ASP A 27 2.79 -10.91 27.18
N ASP A 28 1.59 -11.03 26.58
CA ASP A 28 1.36 -11.05 25.14
C ASP A 28 0.43 -9.90 24.75
N LEU A 29 1.01 -8.90 24.11
CA LEU A 29 0.27 -7.79 23.49
C LEU A 29 -0.12 -8.23 22.08
N GLU A 30 -1.17 -9.07 21.99
CA GLU A 30 -1.73 -9.42 20.67
C GLU A 30 -2.06 -8.16 19.86
N GLU A 31 -2.01 -8.29 18.55
CA GLU A 31 -2.42 -7.24 17.64
C GLU A 31 -3.90 -6.92 17.81
N PHE A 32 -4.18 -5.69 18.19
CA PHE A 32 -5.54 -5.22 18.42
C PHE A 32 -6.05 -4.45 17.21
N VAL A 33 -7.22 -4.82 16.72
CA VAL A 33 -7.96 -4.07 15.71
C VAL A 33 -9.12 -3.36 16.39
N TRP A 34 -9.23 -2.04 16.20
CA TRP A 34 -10.22 -1.23 16.93
C TRP A 34 -11.00 -0.28 16.01
N PRO A 35 -12.33 -0.11 16.22
CA PRO A 35 -13.12 0.81 15.42
C PRO A 35 -12.74 2.27 15.69
N VAL A 36 -12.62 3.06 14.61
CA VAL A 36 -12.20 4.45 14.65
C VAL A 36 -13.23 5.36 13.98
N TRP A 37 -13.79 6.30 14.75
CA TRP A 37 -14.80 7.23 14.24
C TRP A 37 -14.22 8.32 13.33
N ASP A 38 -13.14 8.99 13.78
CA ASP A 38 -12.45 10.03 13.01
C ASP A 38 -11.46 9.43 12.01
N HIS A 39 -11.88 8.34 11.32
CA HIS A 39 -11.03 7.53 10.45
C HIS A 39 -10.39 8.31 9.29
N GLU A 40 -11.04 9.38 8.78
CA GLU A 40 -10.52 10.19 7.67
C GLU A 40 -9.20 10.91 8.01
N ILE A 41 -8.92 11.11 9.29
CA ILE A 41 -7.76 11.88 9.74
C ILE A 41 -6.71 11.06 10.49
N VAL A 42 -6.99 9.82 10.86
CA VAL A 42 -6.02 8.92 11.50
C VAL A 42 -4.91 8.56 10.52
N GLN A 43 -3.67 8.59 10.99
CA GLN A 43 -2.48 8.18 10.24
C GLN A 43 -1.65 7.18 11.04
N TYR A 44 -0.88 6.38 10.33
CA TYR A 44 0.14 5.54 10.93
C TYR A 44 1.04 6.36 11.87
N GLY A 45 1.30 5.80 13.04
CA GLY A 45 2.11 6.45 14.09
C GLY A 45 1.39 7.52 14.91
N ASP A 46 0.13 7.85 14.62
CA ASP A 46 -0.65 8.73 15.51
C ASP A 46 -0.84 8.05 16.89
N ARG A 47 -0.83 8.86 17.94
CA ARG A 47 -0.95 8.42 19.34
C ARG A 47 -2.39 8.08 19.68
N PHE A 48 -2.61 7.05 20.50
CA PHE A 48 -3.90 6.84 21.14
C PHE A 48 -3.78 6.62 22.66
N PHE A 49 -4.86 6.93 23.35
CA PHE A 49 -5.14 6.48 24.70
C PHE A 49 -6.48 5.76 24.72
N MET A 50 -6.56 4.65 25.46
CA MET A 50 -7.79 3.89 25.59
C MET A 50 -8.42 4.12 26.96
N ALA A 51 -9.68 4.58 26.95
CA ALA A 51 -10.44 4.90 28.13
C ALA A 51 -11.58 3.89 28.36
N ARG A 52 -11.60 3.27 29.54
CA ARG A 52 -12.75 2.47 29.99
C ARG A 52 -13.90 3.38 30.36
N CYS A 53 -15.08 3.04 29.86
CA CYS A 53 -16.32 3.71 30.21
C CYS A 53 -17.39 2.70 30.67
N GLY A 54 -18.53 3.19 31.17
CA GLY A 54 -19.62 2.36 31.68
C GLY A 54 -19.60 2.21 33.22
N LYS A 55 -19.97 1.02 33.72
CA LYS A 55 -19.99 0.76 35.17
C LYS A 55 -18.64 0.35 35.72
N GLY A 56 -18.32 0.78 36.93
CA GLY A 56 -17.05 0.47 37.62
C GLY A 56 -16.03 1.58 37.50
N ASN A 57 -14.74 1.25 37.66
CA ASN A 57 -13.65 2.21 37.48
C ASN A 57 -13.62 2.66 36.03
N THR A 58 -13.65 3.97 35.79
CA THR A 58 -13.62 4.58 34.46
C THR A 58 -12.41 5.49 34.33
N GLY A 59 -11.79 5.53 33.17
CA GLY A 59 -10.60 6.32 32.91
C GLY A 59 -9.63 5.64 31.95
N ILE A 60 -8.46 6.25 31.74
CA ILE A 60 -7.43 5.73 30.83
C ILE A 60 -6.71 4.56 31.48
N PHE A 61 -6.57 3.47 30.73
CA PHE A 61 -5.93 2.23 31.16
C PHE A 61 -4.92 1.67 30.15
N ALA A 62 -4.88 2.21 28.93
CA ALA A 62 -3.93 1.78 27.92
C ALA A 62 -3.52 2.95 27.03
N CYS A 63 -2.37 2.81 26.39
CA CYS A 63 -1.88 3.75 25.39
C CYS A 63 -0.99 3.04 24.38
N GLY A 64 -0.80 3.66 23.22
CA GLY A 64 0.01 3.15 22.12
C GLY A 64 -0.07 4.03 20.90
N HIS A 65 0.23 3.43 19.75
CA HIS A 65 0.22 4.10 18.46
C HIS A 65 -0.59 3.30 17.44
N PHE A 66 -1.16 3.98 16.46
CA PHE A 66 -1.78 3.29 15.33
C PHE A 66 -0.71 2.67 14.43
N SER A 67 -0.77 1.35 14.24
CA SER A 67 0.13 0.59 13.39
C SER A 67 -0.41 0.35 11.97
N SER A 68 -1.58 0.91 11.65
CA SER A 68 -2.13 1.02 10.29
C SER A 68 -2.87 2.34 10.09
N ILE A 69 -3.16 2.69 8.82
CA ILE A 69 -4.24 3.64 8.50
C ILE A 69 -5.58 2.90 8.60
N PRO A 70 -6.72 3.61 8.80
CA PRO A 70 -8.02 2.97 8.87
C PRO A 70 -8.41 2.23 7.59
N PHE A 71 -9.03 1.06 7.76
CA PHE A 71 -9.54 0.19 6.70
C PHE A 71 -10.95 -0.30 7.05
N ILE A 72 -11.69 -0.78 6.03
CA ILE A 72 -13.05 -1.32 6.22
C ILE A 72 -12.94 -2.77 6.67
N GLY A 73 -13.56 -3.11 7.81
CA GLY A 73 -13.55 -4.48 8.34
C GLY A 73 -14.58 -5.38 7.66
N ASP A 74 -14.34 -6.70 7.69
CA ASP A 74 -15.17 -7.72 7.04
C ASP A 74 -16.58 -7.90 7.66
N ASP A 75 -16.79 -7.40 8.88
CA ASP A 75 -18.07 -7.52 9.60
C ASP A 75 -19.13 -6.46 9.22
N CYS A 76 -18.81 -5.59 8.27
CA CYS A 76 -19.70 -4.52 7.80
C CYS A 76 -20.98 -5.03 7.13
N SER A 77 -20.99 -6.26 6.64
CA SER A 77 -22.10 -6.82 5.85
C SER A 77 -23.39 -7.08 6.65
N GLU A 78 -23.31 -7.26 7.97
CA GLU A 78 -24.48 -7.60 8.79
C GLU A 78 -25.29 -6.39 9.30
N LYS A 79 -24.67 -5.19 9.36
CA LYS A 79 -25.31 -3.99 9.97
C LYS A 79 -25.63 -2.88 8.97
N GLY A 80 -25.27 -3.00 7.70
CA GLY A 80 -25.59 -2.03 6.67
C GLY A 80 -24.91 -0.65 6.81
N CYS A 81 -23.86 -0.55 7.65
CA CYS A 81 -23.00 0.62 7.79
C CYS A 81 -21.53 0.21 7.71
N GLU A 82 -20.75 0.97 6.99
CA GLU A 82 -19.28 0.79 6.93
C GLU A 82 -18.67 1.17 8.28
N VAL A 83 -17.94 0.22 8.90
CA VAL A 83 -17.17 0.48 10.12
C VAL A 83 -15.68 0.46 9.73
N HIS A 84 -14.99 1.55 10.04
CA HIS A 84 -13.57 1.66 9.82
C HIS A 84 -12.81 1.22 11.07
N TYR A 85 -11.85 0.36 10.87
CA TYR A 85 -10.95 -0.18 11.90
C TYR A 85 -9.53 0.29 11.64
N ALA A 86 -8.72 0.35 12.70
CA ALA A 86 -7.28 0.48 12.58
C ALA A 86 -6.60 -0.48 13.55
N GLU A 87 -5.41 -0.93 13.20
CA GLU A 87 -4.57 -1.70 14.12
C GLU A 87 -3.91 -0.81 15.14
N LEU A 88 -3.74 -1.37 16.32
CA LEU A 88 -3.19 -0.72 17.49
C LEU A 88 -1.92 -1.45 17.94
N ASP A 89 -0.83 -0.73 18.01
CA ASP A 89 0.38 -1.14 18.70
C ASP A 89 0.37 -0.55 20.12
N MET A 90 0.18 -1.40 21.12
CA MET A 90 0.02 -0.99 22.51
C MET A 90 1.37 -0.90 23.23
N ASP A 91 1.69 0.28 23.77
CA ASP A 91 2.88 0.46 24.62
C ASP A 91 2.62 -0.04 26.05
N ILE A 92 1.42 0.24 26.56
CA ILE A 92 1.02 -0.06 27.96
C ILE A 92 -0.45 -0.49 28.00
N LEU A 93 -0.71 -1.58 28.70
CA LEU A 93 -2.05 -2.08 29.02
C LEU A 93 -2.14 -2.42 30.50
N ILE A 94 -3.12 -1.87 31.24
CA ILE A 94 -3.33 -2.05 32.68
C ILE A 94 -4.61 -2.85 32.92
N ASP A 95 -4.59 -3.81 33.86
CA ASP A 95 -5.82 -4.50 34.32
C ASP A 95 -6.74 -3.53 35.04
N THR A 96 -7.87 -3.18 34.41
CA THR A 96 -8.82 -2.19 34.91
C THR A 96 -9.62 -2.66 36.14
N GLU A 97 -9.54 -3.93 36.49
CA GLU A 97 -10.26 -4.47 37.67
C GLU A 97 -9.37 -4.60 38.89
N GLN A 98 -8.06 -4.72 38.70
CA GLN A 98 -7.11 -4.91 39.79
C GLN A 98 -6.08 -3.78 39.90
N GLY A 99 -5.72 -3.16 38.76
CA GLY A 99 -4.76 -2.06 38.71
C GLY A 99 -5.40 -0.68 38.85
N PRO A 100 -4.62 0.32 39.22
CA PRO A 100 -5.04 1.71 39.17
C PRO A 100 -5.20 2.17 37.71
N ILE A 101 -6.16 3.08 37.48
CA ILE A 101 -6.36 3.72 36.17
C ILE A 101 -6.40 5.24 36.35
N LEU A 102 -5.99 5.99 35.34
CA LEU A 102 -6.10 7.44 35.38
C LEU A 102 -7.58 7.85 35.26
N SER A 103 -8.17 8.28 36.39
CA SER A 103 -9.63 8.35 36.54
C SER A 103 -10.31 9.36 35.64
N THR A 104 -11.55 9.08 35.25
CA THR A 104 -12.39 10.01 34.46
C THR A 104 -12.60 11.33 35.19
N GLU A 105 -12.73 11.33 36.52
CA GLU A 105 -12.89 12.56 37.32
C GLU A 105 -11.71 13.47 37.15
N MET A 106 -10.48 12.96 37.26
CA MET A 106 -9.26 13.73 37.08
C MET A 106 -9.15 14.27 35.62
N LEU A 107 -9.46 13.43 34.66
CA LEU A 107 -9.46 13.82 33.24
C LEU A 107 -10.49 14.94 32.97
N GLN A 108 -11.68 14.89 33.58
CA GLN A 108 -12.72 15.88 33.43
C GLN A 108 -12.37 17.22 34.11
N GLU A 109 -11.68 17.16 35.25
CA GLU A 109 -11.19 18.39 35.94
C GLU A 109 -10.12 19.09 35.12
N GLU A 110 -9.18 18.32 34.57
CA GLU A 110 -8.05 18.86 33.85
C GLU A 110 -8.35 19.23 32.38
N MET A 111 -9.30 18.57 31.77
CA MET A 111 -9.70 18.75 30.37
C MET A 111 -11.24 18.77 30.25
N PRO A 112 -11.90 19.83 30.79
CA PRO A 112 -13.37 19.87 30.93
C PRO A 112 -14.12 19.94 29.59
N ASP A 113 -13.48 20.42 28.52
CA ASP A 113 -14.11 20.59 27.22
C ASP A 113 -14.11 19.31 26.38
N PHE A 114 -13.47 18.22 26.87
CA PHE A 114 -13.52 16.92 26.25
C PHE A 114 -14.49 16.00 27.00
N GLU A 115 -15.35 15.29 26.26
CA GLU A 115 -16.32 14.39 26.88
C GLU A 115 -15.69 13.01 27.12
N TRP A 116 -15.43 12.69 28.41
CA TRP A 116 -14.77 11.46 28.85
C TRP A 116 -15.73 10.33 29.18
N SER A 117 -17.04 10.61 29.27
CA SER A 117 -18.00 9.66 29.86
C SER A 117 -18.48 8.56 28.94
N CYS A 118 -18.31 8.66 27.67
CA CYS A 118 -18.54 7.71 26.58
C CYS A 118 -18.77 8.47 25.27
N GLY A 119 -18.60 7.79 24.16
CA GLY A 119 -18.81 8.38 22.85
C GLY A 119 -18.43 7.37 21.76
N HIS A 120 -18.30 7.86 20.56
CA HIS A 120 -17.73 7.08 19.50
C HIS A 120 -16.22 6.92 19.76
N SER A 121 -15.71 5.70 19.59
CA SER A 121 -14.30 5.37 19.75
C SER A 121 -13.46 5.98 18.63
N GLY A 122 -12.20 6.36 18.92
CA GLY A 122 -11.32 6.95 17.93
C GLY A 122 -11.60 8.42 17.64
N ARG A 123 -11.90 9.21 18.68
CA ARG A 123 -12.12 10.66 18.58
C ARG A 123 -10.81 11.43 18.75
N LEU A 124 -10.59 12.40 17.88
CA LEU A 124 -9.44 13.30 17.97
C LEU A 124 -9.48 14.13 19.27
N LEU A 125 -8.41 14.08 20.05
CA LEU A 125 -8.18 14.99 21.17
C LEU A 125 -7.74 16.37 20.66
N GLN A 126 -8.27 17.43 21.22
CA GLN A 126 -7.90 18.79 20.86
C GLN A 126 -6.39 19.04 21.11
N SER A 127 -5.72 19.68 20.16
CA SER A 127 -4.26 19.89 20.22
C SER A 127 -3.76 20.56 21.50
N GLY A 128 -4.57 21.39 22.15
CA GLY A 128 -4.24 22.01 23.43
C GLY A 128 -4.20 21.06 24.63
N TYR A 129 -4.75 19.84 24.49
CA TYR A 129 -4.79 18.84 25.56
C TYR A 129 -3.77 17.71 25.38
N THR A 130 -3.16 17.56 24.22
CA THR A 130 -2.22 16.46 23.93
C THR A 130 -1.07 16.43 24.94
N ASP A 131 -0.32 17.52 25.07
CA ASP A 131 0.83 17.60 25.98
C ASP A 131 0.40 17.46 27.44
N LYS A 132 -0.77 17.97 27.78
CA LYS A 132 -1.31 17.88 29.12
C LYS A 132 -1.68 16.45 29.49
N LEU A 133 -2.30 15.71 28.56
CA LEU A 133 -2.64 14.30 28.77
C LEU A 133 -1.39 13.41 28.91
N GLU A 134 -0.37 13.65 28.07
CA GLU A 134 0.90 12.93 28.18
C GLU A 134 1.57 13.18 29.55
N GLN A 135 1.58 14.42 30.05
CA GLN A 135 2.13 14.75 31.36
C GLN A 135 1.34 14.09 32.50
N LEU A 136 0.00 14.11 32.43
CA LEU A 136 -0.86 13.44 33.42
C LEU A 136 -0.62 11.95 33.44
N TRP A 137 -0.51 11.34 32.25
CA TRP A 137 -0.26 9.90 32.12
C TRP A 137 1.12 9.52 32.65
N ALA A 138 2.15 10.26 32.29
CA ALA A 138 3.51 10.04 32.80
C ALA A 138 3.59 10.19 34.33
N SER A 139 2.93 11.20 34.90
CA SER A 139 2.86 11.41 36.35
C SER A 139 2.11 10.29 37.06
N PHE A 140 0.99 9.86 36.49
CA PHE A 140 0.20 8.72 36.98
C PHE A 140 1.01 7.43 37.01
N LEU A 141 1.74 7.13 35.93
CA LEU A 141 2.59 5.94 35.85
C LEU A 141 3.72 5.96 36.88
N ALA A 142 4.36 7.12 37.07
CA ALA A 142 5.43 7.28 38.05
C ALA A 142 4.93 7.13 39.50
N GLU A 143 3.77 7.70 39.81
CA GLU A 143 3.18 7.61 41.14
C GLU A 143 2.76 6.19 41.52
N HIS A 144 2.36 5.39 40.53
CA HIS A 144 1.83 4.04 40.74
C HIS A 144 2.81 2.93 40.32
N GLU A 145 4.07 3.22 40.03
CA GLU A 145 5.03 2.30 39.44
C GLU A 145 5.11 0.95 40.20
N ALA A 146 5.17 0.97 41.54
CA ALA A 146 5.25 -0.21 42.37
C ALA A 146 3.99 -1.09 42.34
N SER A 147 2.80 -0.48 42.17
CA SER A 147 1.54 -1.22 42.10
C SER A 147 1.24 -1.68 40.65
N LEU A 148 1.70 -0.95 39.68
CA LEU A 148 1.51 -1.28 38.26
C LEU A 148 2.34 -2.46 37.78
N SER A 149 3.50 -2.72 38.40
CA SER A 149 4.40 -3.83 38.02
C SER A 149 3.74 -5.22 38.00
N GLN A 150 2.64 -5.41 38.70
CA GLN A 150 1.88 -6.68 38.79
C GLN A 150 0.69 -6.74 37.84
N TYR A 151 0.24 -5.62 37.30
CA TYR A 151 -1.03 -5.49 36.54
C TYR A 151 -0.87 -4.84 35.19
N THR A 152 0.35 -4.75 34.69
CA THR A 152 0.64 -3.99 33.47
C THR A 152 1.54 -4.80 32.56
N ILE A 153 1.17 -4.90 31.29
CA ILE A 153 2.09 -5.25 30.21
C ILE A 153 2.68 -3.97 29.66
N ARG A 154 4.01 -3.99 29.48
CA ARG A 154 4.74 -2.98 28.73
C ARG A 154 5.38 -3.65 27.52
N LYS A 155 5.34 -3.03 26.37
CA LYS A 155 6.07 -3.50 25.19
C LYS A 155 7.55 -3.66 25.60
N LYS A 156 8.09 -4.88 25.41
CA LYS A 156 9.53 -5.11 25.59
C LYS A 156 10.26 -4.31 24.51
N ASN A 157 11.34 -3.65 24.88
CA ASN A 157 12.22 -3.07 23.88
C ASN A 157 12.82 -4.24 23.07
N GLU A 158 12.80 -4.12 21.74
CA GLU A 158 13.17 -5.16 20.75
C GLU A 158 14.61 -5.68 20.88
N GLU A 159 15.40 -5.23 21.88
CA GLU A 159 16.79 -5.65 22.11
C GLU A 159 16.93 -7.03 22.78
N ASP A 160 15.83 -7.65 23.26
CA ASP A 160 15.90 -8.86 24.09
C ASP A 160 15.38 -10.17 23.45
N ASP A 161 14.79 -10.14 22.25
CA ASP A 161 14.29 -11.35 21.57
C ASP A 161 15.13 -11.72 20.33
N ASP A 162 16.05 -12.68 20.52
CA ASP A 162 16.90 -13.29 19.46
C ASP A 162 16.12 -14.32 18.58
N ASP A 163 14.80 -14.39 18.67
CA ASP A 163 13.92 -15.26 17.87
C ASP A 163 12.87 -14.46 17.06
N SER A 164 13.16 -13.21 16.73
CA SER A 164 12.29 -12.46 15.80
C SER A 164 12.43 -13.04 14.39
N TYR A 165 11.46 -13.81 13.93
CA TYR A 165 11.12 -13.78 12.51
C TYR A 165 10.90 -12.29 12.19
N GLU A 166 11.85 -11.68 11.49
CA GLU A 166 11.73 -10.31 11.00
C GLU A 166 10.41 -10.24 10.20
N LYS A 167 9.44 -9.62 10.81
CA LYS A 167 8.13 -9.41 10.19
C LYS A 167 8.36 -8.36 9.11
N GLU A 168 8.38 -8.79 7.87
CA GLU A 168 8.70 -7.96 6.72
C GLU A 168 7.48 -7.12 6.34
N GLU A 169 7.63 -5.79 6.33
CA GLU A 169 6.64 -4.91 5.74
C GLU A 169 6.62 -5.10 4.22
N SER A 170 5.50 -4.81 3.58
CA SER A 170 5.35 -4.99 2.15
C SER A 170 4.98 -3.68 1.45
N LEU A 171 5.59 -3.43 0.29
CA LEU A 171 5.24 -2.35 -0.62
C LEU A 171 4.56 -2.93 -1.85
N VAL A 172 3.27 -2.68 -1.99
CA VAL A 172 2.47 -3.15 -3.12
C VAL A 172 2.43 -2.07 -4.20
N ILE A 173 2.83 -2.42 -5.42
CA ILE A 173 2.81 -1.56 -6.59
C ILE A 173 1.60 -1.91 -7.44
N SER A 174 0.78 -0.94 -7.82
CA SER A 174 -0.37 -1.12 -8.69
C SER A 174 -0.34 -0.10 -9.83
N LEU A 175 -0.55 -0.56 -11.07
CA LEU A 175 -0.75 0.32 -12.22
C LEU A 175 -2.24 0.45 -12.52
N LEU A 176 -2.73 1.68 -12.59
CA LEU A 176 -4.14 1.95 -12.82
C LEU A 176 -4.41 2.17 -14.32
N ASP A 177 -5.61 1.87 -14.76
CA ASP A 177 -5.99 1.96 -16.20
C ASP A 177 -6.02 3.40 -16.73
N ASP A 178 -6.09 4.39 -15.84
CA ASP A 178 -5.99 5.82 -16.17
C ASP A 178 -4.55 6.32 -16.33
N GLY A 179 -3.56 5.46 -16.10
CA GLY A 179 -2.13 5.76 -16.19
C GLY A 179 -1.54 6.36 -14.94
N GLU A 180 -2.21 6.23 -13.80
CA GLU A 180 -1.63 6.54 -12.49
C GLU A 180 -1.00 5.30 -11.86
N ILE A 181 -0.02 5.53 -11.01
CA ILE A 181 0.67 4.53 -10.20
C ILE A 181 0.17 4.67 -8.78
N GLU A 182 -0.20 3.57 -8.16
CA GLU A 182 -0.54 3.51 -6.74
C GLU A 182 0.52 2.68 -6.01
N LEU A 183 1.08 3.22 -4.93
CA LEU A 183 1.95 2.51 -4.00
C LEU A 183 1.25 2.40 -2.65
N GLU A 184 1.19 1.21 -2.10
CA GLU A 184 0.60 0.93 -0.80
C GLU A 184 1.62 0.22 0.09
N LEU A 185 2.12 0.93 1.11
CA LEU A 185 2.94 0.36 2.16
C LEU A 185 2.04 -0.32 3.18
N LYS A 186 2.35 -1.57 3.53
CA LYS A 186 1.58 -2.40 4.47
C LYS A 186 2.49 -2.90 5.58
N ASN A 187 1.88 -3.07 6.76
CA ASN A 187 2.54 -3.72 7.89
C ASN A 187 2.57 -5.25 7.72
N ASN A 188 3.13 -5.94 8.68
CA ASN A 188 3.30 -7.39 8.75
C ASN A 188 2.00 -8.19 8.63
N ASN A 189 0.86 -7.57 8.96
CA ASN A 189 -0.48 -8.18 8.86
C ASN A 189 -1.18 -7.80 7.56
N TYR A 190 -0.44 -7.25 6.59
CA TYR A 190 -0.95 -6.77 5.32
C TYR A 190 -1.95 -5.62 5.41
N ASN A 191 -2.03 -4.93 6.57
CA ASN A 191 -2.85 -3.74 6.72
C ASN A 191 -2.12 -2.47 6.26
N PRO A 192 -2.82 -1.51 5.66
CA PRO A 192 -2.18 -0.35 5.07
C PRO A 192 -1.59 0.59 6.13
N ILE A 193 -0.31 0.93 5.97
CA ILE A 193 0.38 2.00 6.71
C ILE A 193 0.18 3.33 5.98
N LYS A 194 0.42 3.31 4.67
CA LYS A 194 0.32 4.48 3.81
C LYS A 194 0.00 4.08 2.39
N LYS A 195 -0.89 4.85 1.77
CA LYS A 195 -1.26 4.72 0.37
C LYS A 195 -1.05 6.05 -0.32
N VAL A 196 -0.40 6.03 -1.47
CA VAL A 196 -0.15 7.20 -2.31
C VAL A 196 -0.47 6.88 -3.76
N LYS A 197 -0.82 7.92 -4.53
CA LYS A 197 -1.17 7.80 -5.92
C LYS A 197 -0.67 9.00 -6.70
N ALA A 198 0.00 8.77 -7.82
CA ALA A 198 0.54 9.81 -8.67
C ALA A 198 0.70 9.34 -10.12
N ARG A 199 1.10 10.25 -11.01
CA ARG A 199 1.33 9.95 -12.43
C ARG A 199 2.69 9.35 -12.72
N THR A 200 3.65 9.58 -11.85
CA THR A 200 5.00 9.04 -11.99
C THR A 200 5.39 8.28 -10.73
N PHE A 201 6.27 7.30 -10.89
CA PHE A 201 6.80 6.54 -9.76
C PHE A 201 7.57 7.46 -8.78
N ARG A 202 8.33 8.44 -9.29
CA ARG A 202 9.08 9.40 -8.48
C ARG A 202 8.19 10.22 -7.55
N GLU A 203 7.05 10.70 -8.06
CA GLU A 203 6.09 11.43 -7.22
C GLU A 203 5.54 10.55 -6.10
N CYS A 204 5.23 9.28 -6.39
CA CYS A 204 4.81 8.32 -5.37
C CYS A 204 5.93 8.07 -4.34
N GLU A 205 7.17 7.86 -4.80
CA GLU A 205 8.34 7.62 -3.95
C GLU A 205 8.60 8.81 -3.01
N GLU A 206 8.55 10.04 -3.54
CA GLU A 206 8.68 11.26 -2.73
C GLU A 206 7.61 11.36 -1.64
N MET A 207 6.36 10.97 -1.93
CA MET A 207 5.27 10.94 -0.94
C MET A 207 5.44 9.85 0.11
N LEU A 208 6.07 8.72 -0.23
CA LEU A 208 6.32 7.60 0.68
C LEU A 208 7.64 7.73 1.43
N PHE A 209 8.58 8.55 0.96
CA PHE A 209 9.91 8.67 1.55
C PHE A 209 9.92 8.81 3.09
N PRO A 210 9.04 9.63 3.73
CA PRO A 210 8.99 9.73 5.18
C PRO A 210 8.62 8.44 5.92
N TYR A 211 8.03 7.47 5.21
CA TYR A 211 7.55 6.20 5.75
C TYR A 211 8.47 5.02 5.43
N LEU A 212 9.36 5.16 4.42
CA LEU A 212 10.28 4.13 3.97
C LEU A 212 11.68 4.24 4.57
N THR A 213 11.97 5.35 5.28
CA THR A 213 13.29 5.58 5.87
C THR A 213 13.59 4.52 6.91
N ASP A 214 14.74 3.84 6.76
CA ASP A 214 15.24 2.78 7.64
C ASP A 214 14.38 1.50 7.70
N ARG A 215 13.53 1.25 6.68
CA ARG A 215 12.69 0.06 6.58
C ARG A 215 13.16 -0.87 5.47
N GLU A 216 13.22 -2.15 5.78
CA GLU A 216 13.29 -3.21 4.79
C GLU A 216 11.88 -3.63 4.42
N VAL A 217 11.53 -3.54 3.13
CA VAL A 217 10.22 -3.88 2.63
C VAL A 217 10.30 -4.86 1.47
N ASP A 218 9.42 -5.84 1.46
CA ASP A 218 9.21 -6.71 0.32
C ASP A 218 8.41 -6.00 -0.76
N LEU A 219 8.85 -6.15 -2.01
CA LEU A 219 8.17 -5.57 -3.16
C LEU A 219 7.19 -6.56 -3.78
N TYR A 220 5.94 -6.17 -3.88
CA TYR A 220 4.88 -6.93 -4.52
C TYR A 220 4.30 -6.19 -5.72
N TRP A 221 3.96 -6.95 -6.74
CA TRP A 221 3.27 -6.48 -7.92
C TRP A 221 1.82 -6.94 -7.91
N LYS A 222 0.88 -5.99 -7.98
CA LYS A 222 -0.55 -6.28 -8.08
C LYS A 222 -0.98 -6.30 -9.53
N ILE A 223 -1.39 -7.45 -10.03
CA ILE A 223 -1.72 -7.67 -11.44
C ILE A 223 -3.14 -7.19 -11.76
N ASP A 224 -4.11 -7.42 -10.86
CA ASP A 224 -5.50 -6.99 -11.02
C ASP A 224 -6.12 -6.44 -9.72
N ASP A 225 -7.40 -6.04 -9.77
CA ASP A 225 -8.12 -5.51 -8.63
C ASP A 225 -8.61 -6.60 -7.66
N GLN A 226 -8.37 -7.89 -7.92
CA GLN A 226 -8.84 -9.03 -7.13
C GLN A 226 -7.81 -9.55 -6.12
N HIS A 227 -6.79 -8.77 -5.76
CA HIS A 227 -5.80 -9.08 -4.71
C HIS A 227 -4.79 -10.18 -5.03
N ASP A 228 -4.60 -10.56 -6.29
CA ASP A 228 -3.50 -11.43 -6.68
C ASP A 228 -2.19 -10.62 -6.68
N TRP A 229 -1.37 -10.83 -5.67
CA TRP A 229 -0.06 -10.20 -5.54
C TRP A 229 1.04 -11.20 -5.80
N ASP A 230 1.96 -10.86 -6.67
CA ASP A 230 3.16 -11.65 -6.89
C ASP A 230 4.38 -10.97 -6.25
N LEU A 231 5.08 -11.72 -5.41
CA LEU A 231 6.37 -11.29 -4.87
C LEU A 231 7.37 -11.11 -6.03
N LEU A 232 7.96 -9.91 -6.11
CA LEU A 232 8.97 -9.64 -7.12
C LEU A 232 10.28 -10.36 -6.77
N PRO A 233 10.77 -11.30 -7.59
CA PRO A 233 12.07 -11.94 -7.36
C PRO A 233 13.18 -10.89 -7.26
N ILE A 234 14.01 -10.95 -6.23
CA ILE A 234 15.07 -9.97 -5.92
C ILE A 234 15.91 -9.63 -7.14
N SER A 235 16.23 -10.62 -8.00
CA SER A 235 17.02 -10.45 -9.21
C SER A 235 16.39 -9.55 -10.28
N LEU A 236 15.04 -9.45 -10.29
CA LEU A 236 14.29 -8.66 -11.27
C LEU A 236 13.59 -7.45 -10.64
N ALA A 237 13.40 -7.42 -9.31
CA ALA A 237 12.71 -6.35 -8.60
C ALA A 237 13.31 -4.96 -8.90
N LYS A 238 14.64 -4.84 -8.85
CA LYS A 238 15.35 -3.59 -9.18
C LYS A 238 15.10 -3.15 -10.62
N GLN A 239 15.08 -4.09 -11.56
CA GLN A 239 14.83 -3.76 -12.97
C GLN A 239 13.38 -3.38 -13.21
N PHE A 240 12.43 -4.01 -12.51
CA PHE A 240 11.02 -3.63 -12.58
C PHE A 240 10.78 -2.19 -12.09
N VAL A 241 11.31 -1.84 -10.90
CA VAL A 241 11.21 -0.47 -10.36
C VAL A 241 11.88 0.55 -11.27
N LYS A 242 13.09 0.26 -11.78
CA LYS A 242 13.78 1.11 -12.76
C LYS A 242 12.97 1.31 -14.05
N ALA A 243 12.36 0.24 -14.57
CA ALA A 243 11.52 0.32 -15.76
C ALA A 243 10.28 1.17 -15.53
N LEU A 244 9.65 0.99 -14.38
CA LEU A 244 8.49 1.75 -13.95
C LEU A 244 8.80 3.25 -13.82
N ASP A 245 9.90 3.59 -13.12
CA ASP A 245 10.36 4.98 -12.97
C ASP A 245 10.67 5.59 -14.35
N LEU A 246 11.48 4.91 -15.17
CA LEU A 246 11.89 5.39 -16.48
C LEU A 246 10.68 5.64 -17.39
N ALA A 247 9.81 4.66 -17.55
CA ALA A 247 8.66 4.75 -18.43
C ALA A 247 7.66 5.81 -17.98
N SER A 248 7.29 5.83 -16.69
CA SER A 248 6.33 6.81 -16.17
C SER A 248 6.84 8.24 -16.30
N TRP A 249 8.16 8.46 -16.08
CA TRP A 249 8.78 9.76 -16.23
C TRP A 249 8.91 10.20 -17.70
N LYS A 250 9.35 9.31 -18.60
CA LYS A 250 9.55 9.64 -20.01
C LYS A 250 8.26 9.89 -20.77
N HIS A 251 7.19 9.19 -20.41
CA HIS A 251 5.88 9.35 -21.02
C HIS A 251 4.93 10.31 -20.28
N ARG A 252 5.36 11.01 -19.21
CA ARG A 252 4.51 11.84 -18.34
C ARG A 252 3.73 12.93 -19.06
N ASP A 253 4.30 13.49 -20.13
CA ASP A 253 3.70 14.58 -20.91
C ASP A 253 3.00 14.09 -22.19
N GLN A 254 3.13 12.80 -22.51
CA GLN A 254 2.57 12.21 -23.72
C GLN A 254 1.09 11.83 -23.53
N LYS A 255 0.33 11.93 -24.61
CA LYS A 255 -1.09 11.54 -24.64
C LYS A 255 -1.34 10.52 -25.74
N ASP A 256 -2.22 9.58 -25.46
CA ASP A 256 -2.72 8.64 -26.46
C ASP A 256 -3.72 9.32 -27.42
N LYS A 257 -4.20 8.58 -28.42
CA LYS A 257 -5.18 9.08 -29.40
C LYS A 257 -6.52 9.49 -28.80
N ALA A 258 -6.84 9.01 -27.61
CA ALA A 258 -8.03 9.39 -26.86
C ALA A 258 -7.80 10.63 -25.99
N GLY A 259 -6.58 11.23 -26.02
CA GLY A 259 -6.20 12.39 -25.22
C GLY A 259 -5.89 12.05 -23.75
N LYS A 260 -5.81 10.77 -23.40
CA LYS A 260 -5.46 10.29 -22.05
C LYS A 260 -3.93 10.18 -21.87
N PRO A 261 -3.41 10.15 -20.65
CA PRO A 261 -1.99 9.92 -20.40
C PRO A 261 -1.49 8.65 -21.12
N TYR A 262 -0.38 8.76 -21.86
CA TYR A 262 0.16 7.66 -22.67
C TYR A 262 0.59 6.48 -21.80
N PHE A 263 1.12 6.77 -20.60
CA PHE A 263 1.53 5.74 -19.65
C PHE A 263 0.38 4.77 -19.29
N GLY A 264 -0.89 5.18 -19.39
CA GLY A 264 -2.03 4.27 -19.23
C GLY A 264 -2.06 3.13 -20.27
N HIS A 265 -1.61 3.39 -21.53
CA HIS A 265 -1.41 2.34 -22.52
C HIS A 265 -0.29 1.37 -22.08
N VAL A 266 0.85 1.91 -21.70
CA VAL A 266 2.02 1.14 -21.23
C VAL A 266 1.63 0.24 -20.05
N ALA A 267 0.92 0.80 -19.06
CA ALA A 267 0.43 0.09 -17.89
C ALA A 267 -0.49 -1.09 -18.27
N ARG A 268 -1.45 -0.88 -19.19
CA ARG A 268 -2.37 -1.94 -19.65
C ARG A 268 -1.67 -3.05 -20.41
N VAL A 269 -0.63 -2.71 -21.20
CA VAL A 269 0.20 -3.71 -21.91
C VAL A 269 0.96 -4.56 -20.88
N ALA A 270 1.59 -3.93 -19.87
CA ALA A 270 2.30 -4.65 -18.81
C ALA A 270 1.38 -5.60 -18.02
N LYS A 271 0.18 -5.16 -17.67
CA LYS A 271 -0.83 -5.99 -16.97
C LYS A 271 -1.30 -7.22 -17.77
N ARG A 272 -1.19 -7.20 -19.11
CA ARG A 272 -1.57 -8.34 -19.98
C ARG A 272 -0.45 -9.36 -20.16
N CYS A 273 0.78 -9.04 -19.77
CA CYS A 273 1.90 -9.96 -19.86
C CYS A 273 1.90 -10.94 -18.69
N GLU A 274 2.17 -12.23 -18.99
CA GLU A 274 2.13 -13.31 -17.99
C GLU A 274 3.45 -13.42 -17.22
N THR A 275 4.57 -13.06 -17.86
CA THR A 275 5.90 -13.22 -17.24
C THR A 275 6.48 -11.88 -16.75
N LEU A 276 7.14 -11.88 -15.60
CA LEU A 276 7.77 -10.67 -15.06
C LEU A 276 8.78 -10.03 -16.04
N PRO A 277 9.65 -10.78 -16.75
CA PRO A 277 10.48 -10.19 -17.80
C PRO A 277 9.67 -9.50 -18.91
N ALA A 278 8.53 -10.07 -19.30
CA ALA A 278 7.67 -9.43 -20.30
C ALA A 278 6.97 -8.19 -19.73
N GLN A 279 6.59 -8.17 -18.47
CA GLN A 279 6.05 -6.99 -17.80
C GLN A 279 7.08 -5.85 -17.76
N ILE A 280 8.36 -6.14 -17.44
CA ILE A 280 9.46 -5.16 -17.48
C ILE A 280 9.63 -4.62 -18.91
N VAL A 281 9.69 -5.50 -19.91
CA VAL A 281 9.82 -5.11 -21.31
C VAL A 281 8.60 -4.34 -21.81
N ALA A 282 7.40 -4.68 -21.32
CA ALA A 282 6.18 -3.96 -21.63
C ALA A 282 6.17 -2.52 -21.09
N LEU A 283 6.74 -2.30 -19.89
CA LEU A 283 6.94 -0.93 -19.38
C LEU A 283 7.88 -0.13 -20.28
N LEU A 284 8.83 -0.77 -20.94
CA LEU A 284 9.89 -0.13 -21.72
C LEU A 284 9.66 -0.16 -23.25
N HIS A 285 8.60 -0.81 -23.74
CA HIS A 285 8.49 -1.17 -25.15
C HIS A 285 8.53 0.01 -26.14
N ASP A 286 8.05 1.18 -25.72
CA ASP A 286 8.01 2.40 -26.54
C ASP A 286 9.05 3.45 -26.13
N VAL A 287 9.86 3.23 -25.07
CA VAL A 287 10.79 4.26 -24.56
C VAL A 287 11.87 4.62 -25.59
N ILE A 288 12.36 3.65 -26.38
CA ILE A 288 13.38 3.90 -27.41
C ILE A 288 12.75 4.57 -28.65
N GLU A 289 11.51 4.20 -29.01
CA GLU A 289 10.85 4.72 -30.22
C GLU A 289 10.31 6.13 -30.01
N ASP A 290 9.77 6.41 -28.82
CA ASP A 290 9.00 7.62 -28.54
C ASP A 290 9.73 8.64 -27.64
N THR A 291 10.95 8.32 -27.18
CA THR A 291 11.73 9.21 -26.29
C THR A 291 13.20 9.29 -26.69
N ASP A 292 14.04 9.93 -25.86
CA ASP A 292 15.49 10.05 -26.03
C ASP A 292 16.29 8.89 -25.43
N VAL A 293 15.64 7.83 -24.96
CA VAL A 293 16.30 6.67 -24.37
C VAL A 293 16.95 5.82 -25.45
N THR A 294 18.21 5.42 -25.21
CA THR A 294 18.97 4.53 -26.12
C THR A 294 19.29 3.21 -25.44
N PRO A 295 19.62 2.14 -26.21
CA PRO A 295 20.07 0.88 -25.62
C PRO A 295 21.29 1.04 -24.70
N GLU A 296 22.22 1.93 -25.05
CA GLU A 296 23.41 2.19 -24.25
C GLU A 296 23.06 2.83 -22.90
N MET A 297 22.09 3.75 -22.88
CA MET A 297 21.57 4.31 -21.62
C MET A 297 20.90 3.24 -20.75
N MET A 298 20.23 2.25 -21.36
CA MET A 298 19.66 1.14 -20.61
C MET A 298 20.74 0.22 -20.02
N GLU A 299 21.88 0.01 -20.72
CA GLU A 299 23.05 -0.69 -20.19
C GLU A 299 23.63 0.06 -18.98
N GLU A 300 23.81 1.39 -19.09
CA GLU A 300 24.29 2.25 -18.00
C GLU A 300 23.34 2.24 -16.77
N MET A 301 22.06 1.97 -16.99
CA MET A 301 21.07 1.78 -15.92
C MET A 301 21.05 0.36 -15.36
N ASP A 302 21.97 -0.52 -15.73
CA ASP A 302 22.05 -1.94 -15.33
C ASP A 302 20.81 -2.79 -15.70
N PHE A 303 20.17 -2.51 -16.83
CA PHE A 303 19.21 -3.46 -17.37
C PHE A 303 19.93 -4.67 -17.95
N SER A 304 19.37 -5.87 -17.72
CA SER A 304 19.94 -7.11 -18.26
C SER A 304 19.93 -7.11 -19.79
N GLU A 305 20.97 -7.68 -20.41
CA GLU A 305 21.11 -7.76 -21.87
C GLU A 305 19.89 -8.37 -22.56
N PHE A 306 19.24 -9.37 -21.93
CA PHE A 306 18.05 -10.01 -22.51
C PHE A 306 16.82 -9.09 -22.49
N ILE A 307 16.67 -8.19 -21.49
CA ILE A 307 15.63 -7.15 -21.45
C ILE A 307 15.88 -6.14 -22.56
N ILE A 308 17.11 -5.60 -22.66
CA ILE A 308 17.47 -4.63 -23.68
C ILE A 308 17.24 -5.20 -25.08
N LYS A 309 17.69 -6.44 -25.34
CA LYS A 309 17.44 -7.12 -26.62
C LYS A 309 15.98 -7.26 -26.96
N ALA A 310 15.13 -7.54 -25.97
CA ALA A 310 13.69 -7.66 -26.20
C ALA A 310 13.06 -6.28 -26.53
N VAL A 311 13.44 -5.20 -25.83
CA VAL A 311 12.99 -3.83 -26.13
C VAL A 311 13.46 -3.39 -27.54
N VAL A 312 14.70 -3.63 -27.91
CA VAL A 312 15.21 -3.37 -29.26
C VAL A 312 14.46 -4.16 -30.34
N CYS A 313 14.00 -5.38 -30.01
CA CYS A 313 13.13 -6.14 -30.90
C CYS A 313 11.72 -5.52 -31.06
N LEU A 314 11.30 -4.66 -30.16
CA LEU A 314 10.04 -3.93 -30.21
C LEU A 314 10.16 -2.53 -30.82
N THR A 315 11.36 -2.02 -30.95
CA THR A 315 11.64 -0.73 -31.59
C THR A 315 11.72 -0.89 -33.11
N ARG A 316 10.94 -0.15 -33.87
CA ARG A 316 10.90 -0.22 -35.33
C ARG A 316 12.17 0.40 -35.91
N ARG A 317 12.73 -0.25 -36.94
CA ARG A 317 13.93 0.25 -37.65
C ARG A 317 13.54 1.14 -38.82
N GLU A 318 14.40 2.09 -39.16
CA GLU A 318 14.21 2.92 -40.33
C GLU A 318 14.17 2.06 -41.60
N GLY A 319 13.19 2.29 -42.49
CA GLY A 319 13.01 1.51 -43.71
C GLY A 319 12.45 0.08 -43.54
N GLU A 320 12.23 -0.40 -42.31
CA GLU A 320 11.69 -1.72 -42.05
C GLU A 320 10.20 -1.80 -42.37
N SER A 321 9.79 -2.82 -43.16
CA SER A 321 8.38 -3.09 -43.34
C SER A 321 7.70 -3.53 -42.04
N TYR A 322 6.40 -3.26 -41.91
CA TYR A 322 5.68 -3.68 -40.70
C TYR A 322 5.67 -5.22 -40.52
N GLU A 323 5.61 -5.94 -41.62
CA GLU A 323 5.66 -7.41 -41.60
C GLU A 323 7.01 -7.93 -41.11
N ASP A 324 8.13 -7.33 -41.58
CA ASP A 324 9.48 -7.73 -41.13
C ASP A 324 9.71 -7.38 -39.68
N TYR A 325 9.20 -6.23 -39.21
CA TYR A 325 9.17 -5.86 -37.81
C TYR A 325 8.45 -6.89 -36.95
N VAL A 326 7.23 -7.31 -37.34
CA VAL A 326 6.46 -8.35 -36.62
C VAL A 326 7.18 -9.69 -36.62
N ARG A 327 7.80 -10.07 -37.77
CA ARG A 327 8.61 -11.30 -37.86
C ARG A 327 9.84 -11.26 -36.94
N ARG A 328 10.46 -10.09 -36.80
CA ARG A 328 11.61 -9.91 -35.91
C ARG A 328 11.19 -10.00 -34.43
N ALA A 329 10.12 -9.36 -34.05
CA ALA A 329 9.54 -9.46 -32.72
C ALA A 329 9.12 -10.90 -32.36
N ALA A 330 8.58 -11.66 -33.32
CA ALA A 330 8.18 -13.06 -33.13
C ALA A 330 9.34 -13.99 -32.70
N ARG A 331 10.58 -13.70 -33.10
CA ARG A 331 11.76 -14.53 -32.81
C ARG A 331 12.25 -14.41 -31.38
N ASN A 332 11.93 -13.34 -30.69
CA ASN A 332 12.25 -13.15 -29.27
C ASN A 332 11.01 -13.48 -28.44
N PRO A 333 11.04 -14.49 -27.54
CA PRO A 333 9.86 -14.90 -26.79
C PRO A 333 9.24 -13.80 -25.97
N ILE A 334 10.07 -12.97 -25.31
CA ILE A 334 9.61 -11.85 -24.48
C ILE A 334 8.98 -10.76 -25.35
N ALA A 335 9.68 -10.34 -26.41
CA ALA A 335 9.17 -9.32 -27.34
C ALA A 335 7.88 -9.78 -28.03
N ARG A 336 7.74 -11.09 -28.33
CA ARG A 336 6.53 -11.67 -28.91
C ARG A 336 5.34 -11.55 -27.95
N GLU A 337 5.52 -11.90 -26.68
CA GLU A 337 4.49 -11.79 -25.63
C GLU A 337 4.03 -10.33 -25.51
N VAL A 338 4.96 -9.40 -25.35
CA VAL A 338 4.67 -7.96 -25.26
C VAL A 338 3.98 -7.43 -26.49
N LYS A 339 4.44 -7.83 -27.70
CA LYS A 339 3.82 -7.37 -28.95
C LYS A 339 2.38 -7.87 -29.13
N MET A 340 2.09 -9.07 -28.65
CA MET A 340 0.69 -9.56 -28.64
C MET A 340 -0.17 -8.73 -27.68
N ALA A 341 0.30 -8.43 -26.48
CA ALA A 341 -0.39 -7.59 -25.50
C ALA A 341 -0.61 -6.14 -26.03
N ASP A 342 0.41 -5.53 -26.65
CA ASP A 342 0.34 -4.23 -27.28
C ASP A 342 -0.72 -4.18 -28.41
N LEU A 343 -0.72 -5.18 -29.28
CA LEU A 343 -1.71 -5.29 -30.35
C LEU A 343 -3.14 -5.42 -29.81
N GLU A 344 -3.33 -6.21 -28.77
CA GLU A 344 -4.63 -6.39 -28.12
C GLU A 344 -5.13 -5.08 -27.49
N ASP A 345 -4.26 -4.29 -26.82
CA ASP A 345 -4.63 -2.99 -26.30
C ASP A 345 -4.95 -1.98 -27.42
N ASN A 346 -4.13 -1.97 -28.47
CA ASN A 346 -4.33 -1.09 -29.63
C ASN A 346 -5.58 -1.42 -30.46
N MET A 347 -6.06 -2.66 -30.42
CA MET A 347 -7.31 -3.07 -31.08
C MET A 347 -8.56 -2.75 -30.27
N ASN A 348 -8.46 -2.30 -29.04
CA ASN A 348 -9.60 -1.90 -28.21
C ASN A 348 -10.15 -0.53 -28.66
N LEU A 349 -11.06 -0.55 -29.62
CA LEU A 349 -11.70 0.66 -30.16
C LEU A 349 -12.62 1.39 -29.16
N ASN A 350 -13.05 0.72 -28.08
CA ASN A 350 -13.90 1.34 -27.06
C ASN A 350 -13.21 2.50 -26.32
N ARG A 351 -11.89 2.63 -26.46
CA ARG A 351 -11.12 3.76 -25.90
C ARG A 351 -11.28 5.04 -26.72
N LEU A 352 -11.62 4.93 -27.98
CA LEU A 352 -11.68 6.07 -28.90
C LEU A 352 -13.06 6.77 -28.79
N PRO A 353 -13.10 8.10 -28.71
CA PRO A 353 -14.36 8.85 -28.72
C PRO A 353 -15.09 8.69 -30.05
N GLU A 354 -14.35 8.57 -31.18
CA GLU A 354 -14.85 8.31 -32.50
C GLU A 354 -13.91 7.37 -33.25
N VAL A 355 -14.46 6.45 -34.04
CA VAL A 355 -13.70 5.47 -34.82
C VAL A 355 -13.64 5.93 -36.27
N SER A 356 -12.42 6.16 -36.78
CA SER A 356 -12.19 6.58 -38.18
C SER A 356 -12.00 5.36 -39.13
N GLU A 357 -12.09 5.59 -40.44
CA GLU A 357 -11.74 4.56 -41.44
C GLU A 357 -10.27 4.13 -41.34
N GLU A 358 -9.39 5.02 -40.91
CA GLU A 358 -7.99 4.70 -40.69
C GLU A 358 -7.81 3.73 -39.50
N ASP A 359 -8.60 3.90 -38.44
CA ASP A 359 -8.59 2.98 -37.30
C ASP A 359 -9.06 1.58 -37.67
N LEU A 360 -10.09 1.50 -38.57
CA LEU A 360 -10.53 0.20 -39.09
C LEU A 360 -9.47 -0.47 -39.97
N ARG A 361 -8.72 0.30 -40.77
CA ARG A 361 -7.58 -0.24 -41.56
C ARG A 361 -6.46 -0.74 -40.65
N ARG A 362 -6.15 0.00 -39.57
CA ARG A 362 -5.18 -0.42 -38.56
C ARG A 362 -5.64 -1.69 -37.83
N LEU A 363 -6.91 -1.76 -37.46
CA LEU A 363 -7.49 -2.95 -36.79
C LEU A 363 -7.28 -4.21 -37.63
N LYS A 364 -7.50 -4.15 -38.95
CA LYS A 364 -7.26 -5.28 -39.86
C LYS A 364 -5.78 -5.70 -39.83
N LYS A 365 -4.87 -4.74 -40.01
CA LYS A 365 -3.42 -4.97 -39.97
C LYS A 365 -2.95 -5.57 -38.63
N TYR A 366 -3.46 -5.07 -37.50
CA TYR A 366 -3.10 -5.55 -36.16
C TYR A 366 -3.64 -6.96 -35.91
N ARG A 367 -4.84 -7.29 -36.40
CA ARG A 367 -5.39 -8.64 -36.31
C ARG A 367 -4.58 -9.66 -37.11
N GLU A 368 -4.11 -9.30 -38.30
CA GLU A 368 -3.24 -10.14 -39.11
C GLU A 368 -1.91 -10.40 -38.41
N ALA A 369 -1.30 -9.36 -37.84
CA ALA A 369 -0.07 -9.47 -37.04
C ALA A 369 -0.26 -10.35 -35.79
N LEU A 370 -1.35 -10.15 -35.04
CA LEU A 370 -1.64 -10.94 -33.86
C LEU A 370 -1.84 -12.43 -34.19
N ASN A 371 -2.54 -12.74 -35.27
CA ASN A 371 -2.73 -14.13 -35.73
C ASN A 371 -1.40 -14.76 -36.12
N TYR A 372 -0.49 -14.02 -36.77
CA TYR A 372 0.86 -14.48 -37.07
C TYR A 372 1.64 -14.80 -35.80
N LEU A 373 1.64 -13.89 -34.81
CA LEU A 373 2.37 -14.07 -33.54
C LEU A 373 1.83 -15.26 -32.74
N LYS A 374 0.50 -15.45 -32.68
CA LYS A 374 -0.15 -16.59 -32.00
C LYS A 374 0.14 -17.93 -32.68
N GLY A 375 0.31 -17.94 -34.00
CA GLY A 375 0.63 -19.16 -34.77
C GLY A 375 2.14 -19.43 -34.89
N TYR A 376 2.99 -18.55 -34.35
CA TYR A 376 4.45 -18.71 -34.46
C TYR A 376 4.97 -19.79 -33.49
N ASN A 377 5.37 -20.94 -34.04
CA ASN A 377 6.07 -21.98 -33.29
C ASN A 377 7.57 -21.77 -33.48
N SER A 378 8.30 -21.45 -32.40
CA SER A 378 9.76 -21.50 -32.38
C SER A 378 10.18 -22.98 -32.36
N TYR A 379 10.63 -23.50 -33.49
CA TYR A 379 11.34 -24.79 -33.57
C TYR A 379 12.76 -24.66 -33.03
#